data_abd50923eb6fe4f63619f5ae570e752c
#
_entry.id   abd50923eb6fe4f63619f5ae570e752c
#
_cell.length_a   1.000
_cell.length_b   1.000
_cell.length_c   1.000
_cell.angle_alpha   90.00
_cell.angle_beta   90.00
_cell.angle_gamma   90.00
#
_symmetry.space_group_name_H-M   'P 1'
#
loop_
_entity.id
_entity.type
_entity.pdbx_description
1 polymer ?
#
loop_
_entity_poly.entity_id
_entity_poly.type
_entity_poly.pdbx_seq_one_letter_code
_entity_poly.pdbx_strand_id
1 'polypeptide(L)'
;VMSSEVITVDRMATIRDAVAIIREKGVSSLVVERRDEADEFGMVTVRDIATQVIAEDKSTERTSVYEIMSKPIMTLPKDMNIMYAVRLLVRFGMTRAVVTDNNRLPCGIVTLRDMVVGSERIRMGAD
;
A
#
# COMPACT_ATOMS: atom_id res chain seq x y z
N VAL A 1 -6.11 11.03 7.62
CA VAL A 1 -5.54 11.11 6.27
C VAL A 1 -5.87 9.84 5.51
N MET A 2 -6.61 9.97 4.42
CA MET A 2 -6.95 8.82 3.60
C MET A 2 -7.29 9.30 2.21
N SER A 3 -6.68 8.74 1.20
CA SER A 3 -6.81 9.24 -0.16
C SER A 3 -7.33 8.23 -1.17
N SER A 4 -7.24 6.94 -0.89
CA SER A 4 -7.67 5.94 -1.86
C SER A 4 -8.26 4.72 -1.18
N GLU A 5 -9.09 4.03 -1.94
CA GLU A 5 -9.68 2.79 -1.51
C GLU A 5 -8.61 1.71 -1.34
N VAL A 6 -8.76 0.88 -0.32
CA VAL A 6 -7.90 -0.26 -0.10
C VAL A 6 -8.42 -1.44 -0.91
N ILE A 7 -7.58 -1.97 -1.78
CA ILE A 7 -7.89 -3.19 -2.51
C ILE A 7 -6.93 -4.25 -1.98
N THR A 8 -7.47 -5.37 -1.53
CA THR A 8 -6.68 -6.44 -0.95
C THR A 8 -6.54 -7.61 -1.92
N VAL A 9 -5.53 -8.42 -1.67
CA VAL A 9 -5.30 -9.66 -2.42
C VAL A 9 -4.84 -10.73 -1.43
N ASP A 10 -5.24 -11.96 -1.68
CA ASP A 10 -4.80 -13.10 -0.88
C ASP A 10 -3.31 -13.33 -1.11
N ARG A 11 -2.57 -13.62 -0.04
CA ARG A 11 -1.14 -13.85 -0.15
C ARG A 11 -0.78 -15.04 -1.04
N MET A 12 -1.67 -16.00 -1.17
CA MET A 12 -1.46 -17.17 -2.00
C MET A 12 -1.93 -17.00 -3.44
N ALA A 13 -2.55 -15.86 -3.76
CA ALA A 13 -2.95 -15.57 -5.13
C ALA A 13 -1.72 -15.48 -6.04
N THR A 14 -1.92 -15.76 -7.32
CA THR A 14 -0.82 -15.64 -8.29
C THR A 14 -0.63 -14.18 -8.69
N ILE A 15 0.52 -13.89 -9.26
CA ILE A 15 0.80 -12.56 -9.81
C ILE A 15 -0.18 -12.25 -10.94
N ARG A 16 -0.57 -13.27 -11.71
CA ARG A 16 -1.59 -13.10 -12.76
C ARG A 16 -2.90 -12.59 -12.18
N ASP A 17 -3.33 -13.17 -11.04
CA ASP A 17 -4.54 -12.71 -10.34
C ASP A 17 -4.39 -11.27 -9.86
N ALA A 18 -3.23 -10.95 -9.30
CA ALA A 18 -2.96 -9.60 -8.82
C ALA A 18 -3.00 -8.58 -9.96
N VAL A 19 -2.41 -8.91 -11.11
CA VAL A 19 -2.43 -8.03 -12.28
C VAL A 19 -3.86 -7.80 -12.77
N ALA A 20 -4.69 -8.85 -12.74
CA ALA A 20 -6.09 -8.73 -13.14
C ALA A 20 -6.84 -7.76 -12.22
N ILE A 21 -6.60 -7.84 -10.91
CA ILE A 21 -7.22 -6.94 -9.93
C ILE A 21 -6.74 -5.50 -10.15
N ILE A 22 -5.44 -5.31 -10.35
CA ILE A 22 -4.85 -4.00 -10.61
C ILE A 22 -5.49 -3.36 -11.85
N ARG A 23 -5.65 -4.15 -12.91
CA ARG A 23 -6.25 -3.67 -14.16
C ARG A 23 -7.72 -3.32 -13.96
N GLU A 24 -8.47 -4.19 -13.31
CA GLU A 24 -9.90 -3.99 -13.10
C GLU A 24 -10.19 -2.78 -12.21
N LYS A 25 -9.43 -2.64 -11.13
CA LYS A 25 -9.65 -1.57 -10.15
C LYS A 25 -8.93 -0.27 -10.48
N GLY A 26 -8.02 -0.28 -11.43
CA GLY A 26 -7.27 0.91 -11.82
C GLY A 26 -6.35 1.42 -10.74
N VAL A 27 -5.76 0.52 -9.95
CA VAL A 27 -4.85 0.89 -8.84
C VAL A 27 -3.43 0.48 -9.18
N SER A 28 -2.46 0.99 -8.41
CA SER A 28 -1.03 0.69 -8.61
C SER A 28 -0.46 -0.19 -7.51
N SER A 29 -1.25 -0.49 -6.50
CA SER A 29 -0.79 -1.30 -5.37
C SER A 29 -1.97 -2.06 -4.77
N LEU A 30 -1.63 -3.19 -4.15
CA LEU A 30 -2.59 -4.03 -3.42
C LEU A 30 -2.05 -4.29 -2.04
N VAL A 31 -2.92 -4.29 -1.05
CA VAL A 31 -2.56 -4.74 0.30
C VAL A 31 -2.70 -6.25 0.32
N VAL A 32 -1.65 -6.94 0.79
CA VAL A 32 -1.65 -8.39 0.86
C VAL A 32 -2.18 -8.81 2.23
N GLU A 33 -3.19 -9.66 2.23
CA GLU A 33 -3.82 -10.11 3.45
C GLU A 33 -2.85 -10.90 4.32
N ARG A 34 -2.95 -10.68 5.63
CA ARG A 34 -2.15 -11.41 6.60
C ARG A 34 -2.75 -12.79 6.87
N ARG A 35 -1.94 -13.70 7.37
CA ARG A 35 -2.39 -15.06 7.66
C ARG A 35 -3.34 -15.12 8.86
N ASP A 36 -3.08 -14.28 9.87
CA ASP A 36 -3.88 -14.22 11.09
C ASP A 36 -3.59 -12.90 11.80
N GLU A 37 -4.14 -12.71 12.99
CA GLU A 37 -3.98 -11.46 13.74
C GLU A 37 -2.54 -11.21 14.21
N ALA A 38 -1.75 -12.25 14.32
CA ALA A 38 -0.36 -12.12 14.74
C ALA A 38 0.58 -11.80 13.57
N ASP A 39 0.10 -11.95 12.35
CA ASP A 39 0.87 -11.66 11.14
C ASP A 39 0.71 -10.20 10.74
N GLU A 40 1.60 -9.72 9.91
CA GLU A 40 1.59 -8.36 9.41
C GLU A 40 1.09 -8.32 7.97
N PHE A 41 0.46 -7.22 7.60
CA PHE A 41 0.05 -6.99 6.21
C PHE A 41 1.28 -6.76 5.33
N GLY A 42 1.18 -7.18 4.09
CA GLY A 42 2.17 -6.89 3.07
C GLY A 42 1.61 -5.95 2.01
N MET A 43 2.43 -5.62 1.05
CA MET A 43 2.02 -4.79 -0.09
C MET A 43 2.72 -5.28 -1.34
N VAL A 44 2.01 -5.31 -2.45
CA VAL A 44 2.59 -5.56 -3.76
C VAL A 44 2.21 -4.41 -4.68
N THR A 45 3.19 -3.89 -5.41
CA THR A 45 3.00 -2.76 -6.31
C THR A 45 3.27 -3.17 -7.75
N VAL A 46 2.79 -2.35 -8.69
CA VAL A 46 3.12 -2.53 -10.10
C VAL A 46 4.64 -2.57 -10.31
N ARG A 47 5.37 -1.71 -9.57
CA ARG A 47 6.83 -1.69 -9.66
C ARG A 47 7.45 -3.02 -9.20
N ASP A 48 6.94 -3.60 -8.11
CA ASP A 48 7.42 -4.89 -7.62
C ASP A 48 7.23 -5.98 -8.67
N ILE A 49 6.07 -6.00 -9.31
CA ILE A 49 5.77 -6.98 -10.36
C ILE A 49 6.70 -6.78 -11.55
N ALA A 50 6.89 -5.52 -11.95
CA ALA A 50 7.78 -5.21 -13.07
C ALA A 50 9.22 -5.65 -12.79
N THR A 51 9.75 -5.33 -11.61
CA THR A 51 11.15 -5.59 -11.29
C THR A 51 11.43 -7.04 -10.91
N GLN A 52 10.52 -7.68 -10.19
CA GLN A 52 10.77 -9.00 -9.63
C GLN A 52 10.15 -10.16 -10.41
N VAL A 53 9.22 -9.86 -11.29
CA VAL A 53 8.56 -10.90 -12.09
C VAL A 53 8.84 -10.70 -13.57
N ILE A 54 8.41 -9.57 -14.12
CA ILE A 54 8.51 -9.35 -15.57
C ILE A 54 9.98 -9.22 -16.01
N ALA A 55 10.74 -8.36 -15.34
CA ALA A 55 12.15 -8.16 -15.70
C ALA A 55 13.00 -9.41 -15.46
N GLU A 56 12.61 -10.27 -14.54
CA GLU A 56 13.30 -11.52 -14.25
C GLU A 56 12.77 -12.71 -15.04
N ASP A 57 11.85 -12.45 -15.96
CA ASP A 57 11.24 -13.48 -16.82
C ASP A 57 10.62 -14.63 -16.02
N LYS A 58 10.01 -14.29 -14.89
CA LYS A 58 9.29 -15.29 -14.09
C LYS A 58 7.86 -15.42 -14.57
N SER A 59 7.28 -16.59 -14.37
CA SER A 59 5.91 -16.86 -14.76
C SER A 59 4.93 -16.15 -13.82
N THR A 60 4.01 -15.37 -14.37
CA THR A 60 2.96 -14.74 -13.58
C THR A 60 1.98 -15.76 -13.03
N GLU A 61 1.85 -16.91 -13.68
CA GLU A 61 0.94 -17.98 -13.26
C GLU A 61 1.53 -18.86 -12.16
N ARG A 62 2.87 -18.93 -12.07
CA ARG A 62 3.56 -19.78 -11.11
C ARG A 62 4.18 -19.03 -9.95
N THR A 63 4.11 -17.71 -9.97
CA THR A 63 4.64 -16.89 -8.88
C THR A 63 3.47 -16.41 -8.03
N SER A 64 3.55 -16.61 -6.72
CA SER A 64 2.54 -16.17 -5.78
C SER A 64 2.88 -14.79 -5.25
N VAL A 65 1.85 -14.05 -4.88
CA VAL A 65 1.99 -12.69 -4.36
C VAL A 65 2.97 -12.64 -3.17
N TYR A 66 2.88 -13.60 -2.24
CA TYR A 66 3.73 -13.59 -1.06
C TYR A 66 5.22 -13.66 -1.39
N GLU A 67 5.58 -14.16 -2.56
CA GLU A 67 6.99 -14.30 -2.94
C GLU A 67 7.67 -12.98 -3.25
N ILE A 68 6.89 -11.96 -3.62
CA ILE A 68 7.45 -10.67 -4.01
C ILE A 68 6.95 -9.49 -3.18
N MET A 69 6.00 -9.71 -2.29
CA MET A 69 5.44 -8.63 -1.49
C MET A 69 6.48 -8.03 -0.54
N SER A 70 6.29 -6.74 -0.23
CA SER A 70 7.04 -6.07 0.84
C SER A 70 6.32 -6.30 2.15
N LYS A 71 7.07 -6.59 3.21
CA LYS A 71 6.52 -6.88 4.53
C LYS A 71 7.61 -6.77 5.58
N PRO A 72 7.35 -6.09 6.73
CA PRO A 72 6.13 -5.37 7.02
C PRO A 72 6.02 -4.08 6.20
N ILE A 73 4.80 -3.57 6.08
CA ILE A 73 4.55 -2.29 5.42
C ILE A 73 4.41 -1.19 6.47
N MET A 74 4.63 0.05 6.05
CA MET A 74 4.37 1.19 6.91
C MET A 74 2.86 1.32 7.11
N THR A 75 2.41 1.35 8.36
CA THR A 75 1.01 1.61 8.70
C THR A 75 0.91 2.86 9.56
N LEU A 76 -0.15 3.62 9.33
CA LEU A 76 -0.42 4.85 10.07
C LEU A 76 -1.86 4.82 10.59
N PRO A 77 -2.08 5.16 11.87
CA PRO A 77 -3.45 5.32 12.36
C PRO A 77 -4.16 6.44 11.59
N LYS A 78 -5.43 6.27 11.31
CA LYS A 78 -6.20 7.25 10.54
C LYS A 78 -6.24 8.64 11.19
N ASP A 79 -6.05 8.71 12.50
CA ASP A 79 -6.10 9.95 13.26
C ASP A 79 -4.74 10.65 13.38
N MET A 80 -3.70 10.08 12.78
CA MET A 80 -2.36 10.65 12.89
C MET A 80 -2.31 12.01 12.19
N ASN A 81 -1.66 12.95 12.83
CA ASN A 81 -1.41 14.27 12.28
C ASN A 81 -0.56 14.15 11.01
N ILE A 82 -0.93 14.91 9.97
CA ILE A 82 -0.24 14.86 8.68
C ILE A 82 1.26 15.14 8.81
N MET A 83 1.64 16.11 9.64
CA MET A 83 3.06 16.44 9.84
C MET A 83 3.85 15.25 10.38
N TYR A 84 3.29 14.53 11.35
CA TYR A 84 3.96 13.35 11.90
C TYR A 84 4.01 12.21 10.90
N ALA A 85 2.95 12.04 10.11
CA ALA A 85 2.91 11.02 9.06
C ALA A 85 3.99 11.28 8.02
N VAL A 86 4.13 12.53 7.56
CA VAL A 86 5.16 12.91 6.59
C VAL A 86 6.55 12.66 7.18
N ARG A 87 6.77 13.04 8.45
CA ARG A 87 8.06 12.81 9.12
C ARG A 87 8.43 11.34 9.15
N LEU A 88 7.46 10.47 9.43
CA LEU A 88 7.71 9.03 9.47
C LEU A 88 8.07 8.49 8.09
N LEU A 89 7.34 8.86 7.06
CA LEU A 89 7.63 8.41 5.70
C LEU A 89 9.00 8.87 5.24
N VAL A 90 9.32 10.14 5.47
CA VAL A 90 10.62 10.70 5.10
C VAL A 90 11.74 9.99 5.85
N ARG A 91 11.56 9.79 7.16
CA ARG A 91 12.57 9.14 8.00
C ARG A 91 12.91 7.74 7.51
N PHE A 92 11.94 6.99 7.06
CA PHE A 92 12.14 5.61 6.61
C PHE A 92 12.26 5.48 5.09
N GLY A 93 12.36 6.61 4.38
CA GLY A 93 12.55 6.59 2.93
C GLY A 93 11.39 6.01 2.16
N MET A 94 10.18 6.15 2.69
CA MET A 94 8.98 5.58 2.07
C MET A 94 8.13 6.66 1.43
N THR A 95 7.36 6.28 0.41
CA THR A 95 6.52 7.20 -0.32
C THR A 95 5.03 6.94 -0.13
N ARG A 96 4.69 5.86 0.54
CA ARG A 96 3.28 5.51 0.80
C ARG A 96 3.14 4.71 2.07
N ALA A 97 1.94 4.70 2.62
CA ALA A 97 1.61 3.94 3.81
C ALA A 97 0.17 3.46 3.75
N VAL A 98 -0.11 2.39 4.48
CA VAL A 98 -1.48 1.92 4.68
C VAL A 98 -2.03 2.60 5.91
N VAL A 99 -3.22 3.17 5.78
CA VAL A 99 -3.92 3.79 6.90
C VAL A 99 -4.79 2.74 7.56
N THR A 100 -4.72 2.64 8.88
CA THR A 100 -5.50 1.65 9.64
C THR A 100 -6.53 2.34 10.51
N ASP A 101 -7.65 1.64 10.73
CA ASP A 101 -8.71 2.10 11.61
C ASP A 101 -8.41 1.73 13.07
N ASN A 102 -9.37 1.97 13.97
CA ASN A 102 -9.22 1.70 15.39
C ASN A 102 -9.05 0.21 15.71
N ASN A 103 -9.44 -0.65 14.80
CA ASN A 103 -9.28 -2.10 14.94
C ASN A 103 -8.02 -2.62 14.25
N ARG A 104 -7.15 -1.70 13.80
CA ARG A 104 -5.90 -2.02 13.09
C ARG A 104 -6.14 -2.70 11.75
N LEU A 105 -7.29 -2.44 11.14
CA LEU A 105 -7.60 -2.95 9.81
C LEU A 105 -7.34 -1.88 8.76
N PRO A 106 -6.84 -2.27 7.57
CA PRO A 106 -6.59 -1.30 6.52
C PRO A 106 -7.88 -0.61 6.09
N CYS A 107 -7.85 0.71 6.06
CA CYS A 107 -9.00 1.50 5.62
C CYS A 107 -8.66 2.49 4.52
N GLY A 108 -7.39 2.62 4.17
CA GLY A 108 -6.98 3.51 3.09
C GLY A 108 -5.51 3.37 2.78
N ILE A 109 -5.09 4.00 1.70
CA ILE A 109 -3.68 4.13 1.33
C ILE A 109 -3.43 5.61 1.14
N VAL A 110 -2.31 6.09 1.67
CA VAL A 110 -1.91 7.48 1.51
C VAL A 110 -0.50 7.52 0.93
N THR A 111 -0.27 8.47 0.04
CA THR A 111 1.06 8.71 -0.51
C THR A 111 1.64 9.99 0.07
N LEU A 112 2.96 10.10 0.02
CA LEU A 112 3.64 11.32 0.43
C LEU A 112 3.11 12.51 -0.38
N ARG A 113 2.90 12.30 -1.68
CA ARG A 113 2.33 13.32 -2.55
C ARG A 113 0.95 13.79 -2.06
N ASP A 114 0.08 12.84 -1.73
CA ASP A 114 -1.27 13.18 -1.26
C ASP A 114 -1.24 14.00 0.02
N MET A 115 -0.32 13.66 0.92
CA MET A 115 -0.19 14.39 2.18
C MET A 115 0.34 15.80 1.97
N VAL A 116 1.29 15.98 1.07
CA VAL A 116 1.82 17.30 0.74
C VAL A 116 0.73 18.18 0.13
N VAL A 117 0.01 17.65 -0.85
CA VAL A 117 -1.08 18.38 -1.52
C VAL A 117 -2.20 18.64 -0.53
N GLY A 118 -2.56 17.67 0.28
CA GLY A 118 -3.61 17.82 1.30
C GLY A 118 -3.25 18.82 2.38
N SER A 119 -1.99 18.83 2.81
CA SER A 119 -1.51 19.79 3.81
C SER A 119 -1.61 21.22 3.28
N GLU A 120 -1.20 21.44 2.03
CA GLU A 120 -1.31 22.75 1.40
C GLU A 120 -2.76 23.18 1.28
N ARG A 121 -3.64 22.26 0.89
CA ARG A 121 -5.06 22.53 0.77
C ARG A 121 -5.69 22.87 2.12
N ILE A 122 -5.32 22.14 3.16
CA ILE A 122 -5.81 22.39 4.51
C ILE A 122 -5.36 23.76 5.00
N ARG A 123 -4.10 24.09 4.74
CA ARG A 123 -3.56 25.39 5.13
C ARG A 123 -4.29 26.53 4.46
N MET A 124 -4.57 26.40 3.18
CA MET A 124 -5.31 27.38 2.42
C MET A 124 -6.76 27.49 2.90
N GLY A 125 -7.36 26.36 3.27
CA GLY A 125 -8.73 26.35 3.77
C GLY A 125 -8.87 26.88 5.18
N ALA A 126 -7.81 26.81 5.98
CA ALA A 126 -7.81 27.32 7.36
C ALA A 126 -7.62 28.84 7.40
N ASP A 127 -7.07 29.39 6.38
CA ASP A 127 -6.82 30.81 6.29
C ASP A 127 -8.05 31.57 5.82
#